data_e149975aae78accfa89bd892fa628e0a
#
_entry.id   e149975aae78accfa89bd892fa628e0a
#
_cell.length_a   1.000
_cell.length_b   1.000
_cell.length_c   1.000
_cell.angle_alpha   90.00
_cell.angle_beta   90.00
_cell.angle_gamma   90.00
#
_symmetry.space_group_name_H-M   'P 1'
#
loop_
_entity.id
_entity.type
_entity.pdbx_description
1 polymer ?
#
loop_
_entity_poly.entity_id
_entity_poly.type
_entity_poly.pdbx_seq_one_letter_code
_entity_poly.pdbx_strand_id
1 'polypeptide(L)'
;DFDGYAIGGLAVGEGQELMFKTLDFTSPYIPDNKPRYLMGVGKPDDLIGAVKRGVDMFDCVLPTRSGRTGQAFTSRGTVNIKNSRHILDKRPLDNKCDCHTCRNFTRAYLHHLFKAQEILGLMLLSLHNIHFYINLMKNIRISIKNKEFEKFENHFLENYYLGDVETI
;
A
#
# COMPACT_ATOMS: atom_id res chain seq x y z
N ASP A 1 -26.15 -4.60 19.76
CA ASP A 1 -24.89 -3.87 19.90
C ASP A 1 -23.73 -4.82 19.62
N PHE A 2 -22.88 -4.45 18.66
CA PHE A 2 -21.73 -5.25 18.23
C PHE A 2 -20.43 -4.63 18.72
N ASP A 3 -19.35 -5.42 18.78
CA ASP A 3 -18.03 -4.92 19.16
C ASP A 3 -17.36 -4.09 18.03
N GLY A 4 -17.82 -4.22 16.80
CA GLY A 4 -17.37 -3.48 15.63
C GLY A 4 -18.30 -3.68 14.43
N TYR A 5 -18.07 -2.93 13.37
CA TYR A 5 -18.93 -2.91 12.19
C TYR A 5 -18.11 -3.01 10.90
N ALA A 6 -18.57 -3.85 9.97
CA ALA A 6 -17.95 -4.01 8.67
C ALA A 6 -18.73 -3.25 7.58
N ILE A 7 -17.99 -2.60 6.68
CA ILE A 7 -18.49 -1.98 5.46
C ILE A 7 -18.09 -2.91 4.30
N GLY A 8 -19.08 -3.54 3.69
CA GLY A 8 -18.90 -4.44 2.55
C GLY A 8 -19.53 -3.88 1.28
N GLY A 9 -19.40 -4.65 0.18
CA GLY A 9 -19.98 -4.26 -1.12
C GLY A 9 -19.22 -3.17 -1.87
N LEU A 10 -18.04 -2.78 -1.40
CA LEU A 10 -17.10 -1.88 -2.06
C LEU A 10 -15.88 -2.65 -2.60
N ALA A 11 -15.04 -1.98 -3.40
CA ALA A 11 -13.88 -2.56 -4.10
C ALA A 11 -14.26 -3.69 -5.10
N VAL A 12 -15.43 -3.59 -5.71
CA VAL A 12 -15.96 -4.52 -6.72
C VAL A 12 -15.97 -3.94 -8.14
N GLY A 13 -15.30 -2.80 -8.35
CA GLY A 13 -15.15 -2.16 -9.67
C GLY A 13 -15.74 -0.76 -9.79
N GLU A 14 -16.30 -0.19 -8.72
CA GLU A 14 -16.92 1.12 -8.66
C GLU A 14 -15.95 2.30 -8.86
N GLY A 15 -14.67 2.07 -8.61
CA GLY A 15 -13.63 3.11 -8.62
C GLY A 15 -13.57 3.90 -7.30
N GLN A 16 -12.43 4.60 -7.10
CA GLN A 16 -12.10 5.29 -5.85
C GLN A 16 -13.11 6.40 -5.49
N GLU A 17 -13.53 7.20 -6.47
CA GLU A 17 -14.44 8.32 -6.23
C GLU A 17 -15.78 7.87 -5.65
N LEU A 18 -16.38 6.82 -6.23
CA LEU A 18 -17.68 6.31 -5.74
C LEU A 18 -17.50 5.61 -4.40
N MET A 19 -16.39 4.88 -4.20
CA MET A 19 -16.06 4.29 -2.90
C MET A 19 -15.98 5.36 -1.81
N PHE A 20 -15.29 6.47 -2.04
CA PHE A 20 -15.16 7.54 -1.06
C PHE A 20 -16.49 8.24 -0.79
N LYS A 21 -17.30 8.51 -1.82
CA LYS A 21 -18.67 9.06 -1.64
C LYS A 21 -19.54 8.13 -0.79
N THR A 22 -19.43 6.82 -1.01
CA THR A 22 -20.19 5.84 -0.22
C THR A 22 -19.71 5.83 1.23
N LEU A 23 -18.40 5.93 1.49
CA LEU A 23 -17.87 6.03 2.83
C LEU A 23 -18.30 7.33 3.53
N ASP A 24 -18.28 8.48 2.83
CA ASP A 24 -18.75 9.76 3.36
C ASP A 24 -20.24 9.69 3.79
N PHE A 25 -21.04 8.94 3.03
CA PHE A 25 -22.45 8.72 3.35
C PHE A 25 -22.64 7.71 4.50
N THR A 26 -21.87 6.61 4.52
CA THR A 26 -22.11 5.48 5.42
C THR A 26 -21.50 5.68 6.81
N SER A 27 -20.28 6.24 6.88
CA SER A 27 -19.53 6.36 8.13
C SER A 27 -20.28 7.10 9.24
N PRO A 28 -21.06 8.16 8.97
CA PRO A 28 -21.83 8.86 10.02
C PRO A 28 -22.92 8.01 10.70
N TYR A 29 -23.36 6.92 10.09
CA TYR A 29 -24.36 6.00 10.65
C TYR A 29 -23.75 4.88 11.49
N ILE A 30 -22.43 4.74 11.50
CA ILE A 30 -21.71 3.73 12.29
C ILE A 30 -21.15 4.40 13.55
N PRO A 31 -21.33 3.81 14.74
CA PRO A 31 -20.80 4.37 15.97
C PRO A 31 -19.30 4.69 15.88
N ASP A 32 -18.90 5.87 16.33
CA ASP A 32 -17.52 6.35 16.26
C ASP A 32 -16.61 5.76 17.34
N ASN A 33 -17.22 5.22 18.41
CA ASN A 33 -16.52 4.53 19.49
C ASN A 33 -16.34 3.01 19.24
N LYS A 34 -16.65 2.52 18.04
CA LYS A 34 -16.51 1.11 17.64
C LYS A 34 -15.63 0.98 16.41
N PRO A 35 -14.81 -0.09 16.30
CA PRO A 35 -14.00 -0.33 15.11
C PRO A 35 -14.84 -0.43 13.83
N ARG A 36 -14.39 0.23 12.78
CA ARG A 36 -14.98 0.22 11.43
C ARG A 36 -14.05 -0.50 10.47
N TYR A 37 -14.51 -1.59 9.90
CA TYR A 37 -13.75 -2.46 9.01
C TYR A 37 -14.23 -2.33 7.57
N LEU A 38 -13.36 -1.88 6.66
CA LEU A 38 -13.63 -1.81 5.23
C LEU A 38 -13.06 -3.05 4.54
N MET A 39 -13.94 -3.89 3.99
CA MET A 39 -13.59 -5.19 3.42
C MET A 39 -12.98 -5.04 2.02
N GLY A 40 -11.88 -5.77 1.77
CA GLY A 40 -11.28 -5.93 0.44
C GLY A 40 -10.53 -4.73 -0.13
N VAL A 41 -10.34 -3.66 0.64
CA VAL A 41 -9.63 -2.43 0.23
C VAL A 41 -8.23 -2.42 0.83
N GLY A 42 -7.17 -2.03 0.21
CA GLY A 42 -6.88 -1.79 -1.10
C GLY A 42 -5.53 -1.16 -1.43
N LYS A 43 -5.57 -0.21 -2.29
CA LYS A 43 -4.38 0.53 -2.67
C LYS A 43 -3.93 1.45 -1.53
N PRO A 44 -2.64 1.87 -1.49
CA PRO A 44 -2.14 2.75 -0.43
C PRO A 44 -2.91 4.08 -0.29
N ASP A 45 -3.28 4.69 -1.40
CA ASP A 45 -4.09 5.90 -1.48
C ASP A 45 -5.54 5.67 -1.03
N ASP A 46 -6.12 4.51 -1.36
CA ASP A 46 -7.45 4.10 -0.88
C ASP A 46 -7.47 3.95 0.65
N LEU A 47 -6.42 3.35 1.23
CA LEU A 47 -6.30 3.19 2.68
C LEU A 47 -6.29 4.54 3.40
N ILE A 48 -5.46 5.48 2.92
CA ILE A 48 -5.37 6.83 3.52
C ILE A 48 -6.69 7.56 3.41
N GLY A 49 -7.31 7.56 2.22
CA GLY A 49 -8.60 8.22 1.99
C GLY A 49 -9.75 7.60 2.80
N ALA A 50 -9.72 6.29 3.04
CA ALA A 50 -10.71 5.61 3.87
C ALA A 50 -10.51 5.90 5.37
N VAL A 51 -9.25 5.95 5.85
CA VAL A 51 -8.94 6.36 7.23
C VAL A 51 -9.41 7.79 7.50
N LYS A 52 -9.22 8.71 6.55
CA LYS A 52 -9.76 10.09 6.61
C LYS A 52 -11.27 10.11 6.86
N ARG A 53 -11.98 9.08 6.40
CA ARG A 53 -13.44 8.90 6.52
C ARG A 53 -13.86 8.05 7.71
N GLY A 54 -12.92 7.78 8.64
CA GLY A 54 -13.19 7.09 9.88
C GLY A 54 -13.15 5.57 9.81
N VAL A 55 -12.48 4.98 8.81
CA VAL A 55 -12.24 3.53 8.75
C VAL A 55 -10.98 3.18 9.54
N ASP A 56 -11.03 2.08 10.31
CA ASP A 56 -9.95 1.65 11.21
C ASP A 56 -9.19 0.41 10.73
N MET A 57 -9.89 -0.50 10.04
CA MET A 57 -9.37 -1.83 9.71
C MET A 57 -9.60 -2.17 8.24
N PHE A 58 -8.67 -2.94 7.67
CA PHE A 58 -8.67 -3.34 6.28
C PHE A 58 -8.15 -4.77 6.12
N ASP A 59 -8.60 -5.44 5.08
CA ASP A 59 -7.94 -6.59 4.49
C ASP A 59 -7.79 -6.38 2.98
N CYS A 60 -6.72 -6.88 2.39
CA CYS A 60 -6.65 -6.96 0.94
C CYS A 60 -5.58 -7.96 0.48
N VAL A 61 -5.78 -8.47 -0.73
CA VAL A 61 -4.84 -9.39 -1.39
C VAL A 61 -3.68 -8.67 -2.09
N LEU A 62 -3.76 -7.34 -2.27
CA LEU A 62 -2.82 -6.59 -3.12
C LEU A 62 -1.36 -6.77 -2.72
N PRO A 63 -0.94 -6.71 -1.44
CA PRO A 63 0.47 -6.83 -1.10
C PRO A 63 1.09 -8.11 -1.65
N THR A 64 0.43 -9.25 -1.43
CA THR A 64 0.95 -10.56 -1.84
C THR A 64 0.63 -10.89 -3.29
N ARG A 65 -0.57 -10.54 -3.80
CA ARG A 65 -0.91 -10.75 -5.21
C ARG A 65 0.03 -9.94 -6.12
N SER A 66 0.20 -8.66 -5.87
CA SER A 66 1.11 -7.80 -6.63
C SER A 66 2.55 -8.26 -6.51
N GLY A 67 3.01 -8.65 -5.32
CA GLY A 67 4.34 -9.22 -5.11
C GLY A 67 4.60 -10.44 -6.00
N ARG A 68 3.63 -11.37 -6.08
CA ARG A 68 3.74 -12.54 -6.96
C ARG A 68 3.70 -12.21 -8.45
N THR A 69 3.12 -11.09 -8.85
CA THR A 69 3.05 -10.68 -10.26
C THR A 69 4.18 -9.74 -10.68
N GLY A 70 5.08 -9.37 -9.73
CA GLY A 70 6.25 -8.54 -10.01
C GLY A 70 6.04 -7.05 -9.76
N GLN A 71 4.96 -6.67 -9.06
CA GLN A 71 4.69 -5.29 -8.68
C GLN A 71 5.02 -5.06 -7.20
N ALA A 72 5.87 -4.08 -6.94
CA ALA A 72 6.19 -3.57 -5.60
C ALA A 72 5.52 -2.21 -5.35
N PHE A 73 5.09 -1.97 -4.11
CA PHE A 73 4.63 -0.68 -3.62
C PHE A 73 5.79 0.05 -2.94
N THR A 74 6.00 1.30 -3.29
CA THR A 74 7.11 2.11 -2.76
C THR A 74 6.63 3.47 -2.29
N SER A 75 7.49 4.21 -1.62
CA SER A 75 7.22 5.61 -1.21
C SER A 75 6.98 6.55 -2.40
N ARG A 76 7.27 6.10 -3.62
CA ARG A 76 7.10 6.85 -4.88
C ARG A 76 6.22 6.10 -5.88
N GLY A 77 5.14 5.47 -5.40
CA GLY A 77 4.21 4.73 -6.25
C GLY A 77 4.63 3.27 -6.46
N THR A 78 4.24 2.70 -7.59
CA THR A 78 4.48 1.29 -7.88
C THR A 78 5.66 1.06 -8.81
N VAL A 79 6.40 -0.02 -8.57
CA VAL A 79 7.51 -0.48 -9.41
C VAL A 79 7.16 -1.84 -9.98
N ASN A 80 7.17 -1.96 -11.32
CA ASN A 80 7.09 -3.27 -11.96
C ASN A 80 8.51 -3.80 -12.23
N ILE A 81 8.94 -4.74 -11.40
CA ILE A 81 10.30 -5.27 -11.44
C ILE A 81 10.62 -6.05 -12.72
N LYS A 82 9.62 -6.48 -13.48
CA LYS A 82 9.80 -7.18 -14.76
C LYS A 82 10.23 -6.24 -15.88
N ASN A 83 10.13 -4.93 -15.70
CA ASN A 83 10.49 -3.94 -16.70
C ASN A 83 12.00 -3.99 -16.98
N SER A 84 12.39 -3.98 -18.26
CA SER A 84 13.78 -4.09 -18.73
C SER A 84 14.71 -2.98 -18.22
N ARG A 85 14.18 -1.82 -17.86
CA ARG A 85 14.95 -0.74 -17.24
C ARG A 85 15.65 -1.14 -15.92
N HIS A 86 15.20 -2.25 -15.28
CA HIS A 86 15.80 -2.73 -14.04
C HIS A 86 16.93 -3.75 -14.22
N ILE A 87 17.30 -4.11 -15.46
CA ILE A 87 18.35 -5.12 -15.74
C ILE A 87 19.67 -4.79 -15.04
N LEU A 88 20.07 -3.52 -15.03
CA LEU A 88 21.32 -3.07 -14.42
C LEU A 88 21.09 -2.15 -13.20
N ASP A 89 19.86 -2.04 -12.70
CA ASP A 89 19.49 -1.14 -11.62
C ASP A 89 19.98 -1.66 -10.26
N LYS A 90 21.06 -1.07 -9.76
CA LYS A 90 21.69 -1.44 -8.48
C LYS A 90 20.98 -0.87 -7.24
N ARG A 91 19.93 -0.06 -7.41
CA ARG A 91 19.17 0.52 -6.30
C ARG A 91 18.30 -0.55 -5.63
N PRO A 92 17.92 -0.38 -4.34
CA PRO A 92 16.86 -1.17 -3.72
C PRO A 92 15.49 -0.85 -4.34
N LEU A 93 14.46 -1.62 -3.99
CA LEU A 93 13.07 -1.31 -4.40
C LEU A 93 12.65 0.10 -3.97
N ASP A 94 12.94 0.44 -2.72
CA ASP A 94 12.66 1.74 -2.11
C ASP A 94 13.81 2.15 -1.19
N ASN A 95 14.40 3.31 -1.44
CA ASN A 95 15.51 3.85 -0.64
C ASN A 95 15.08 4.26 0.79
N LYS A 96 13.78 4.47 1.01
CA LYS A 96 13.22 4.81 2.33
C LYS A 96 12.76 3.57 3.11
N CYS A 97 12.86 2.37 2.52
CA CYS A 97 12.39 1.13 3.12
C CYS A 97 13.54 0.35 3.76
N ASP A 98 13.33 -0.06 4.99
CA ASP A 98 14.30 -0.82 5.78
C ASP A 98 14.01 -2.33 5.85
N CYS A 99 13.11 -2.85 5.02
CA CYS A 99 12.80 -4.29 4.99
C CYS A 99 14.00 -5.12 4.54
N HIS A 100 13.96 -6.42 4.85
CA HIS A 100 15.02 -7.36 4.46
C HIS A 100 15.33 -7.30 2.96
N THR A 101 14.31 -7.20 2.11
CA THR A 101 14.49 -7.12 0.64
C THR A 101 15.27 -5.87 0.24
N CYS A 102 14.88 -4.69 0.72
CA CYS A 102 15.56 -3.44 0.35
C CYS A 102 16.98 -3.31 0.91
N ARG A 103 17.26 -3.93 2.07
CA ARG A 103 18.60 -3.89 2.67
C ARG A 103 19.61 -4.81 1.99
N ASN A 104 19.14 -5.89 1.36
CA ASN A 104 20.03 -6.96 0.90
C ASN A 104 20.03 -7.21 -0.60
N PHE A 105 19.01 -6.71 -1.34
CA PHE A 105 18.85 -7.04 -2.75
C PHE A 105 18.60 -5.80 -3.60
N THR A 106 19.20 -5.81 -4.80
CA THR A 106 19.02 -4.77 -5.80
C THR A 106 17.81 -5.06 -6.71
N ARG A 107 17.30 -4.04 -7.38
CA ARG A 107 16.28 -4.20 -8.42
C ARG A 107 16.76 -5.11 -9.55
N ALA A 108 18.05 -5.02 -9.95
CA ALA A 108 18.63 -5.88 -10.96
C ALA A 108 18.55 -7.36 -10.56
N TYR A 109 18.89 -7.69 -9.32
CA TYR A 109 18.79 -9.07 -8.82
C TYR A 109 17.35 -9.55 -8.77
N LEU A 110 16.44 -8.74 -8.27
CA LEU A 110 15.01 -9.07 -8.24
C LEU A 110 14.44 -9.23 -9.65
N HIS A 111 14.82 -8.36 -10.60
CA HIS A 111 14.46 -8.50 -12.00
C HIS A 111 14.94 -9.85 -12.57
N HIS A 112 16.21 -10.23 -12.31
CA HIS A 112 16.76 -11.51 -12.72
C HIS A 112 15.93 -12.69 -12.17
N LEU A 113 15.60 -12.68 -10.88
CA LEU A 113 14.79 -13.74 -10.27
C LEU A 113 13.42 -13.89 -10.94
N PHE A 114 12.76 -12.77 -11.28
CA PHE A 114 11.48 -12.82 -12.00
C PHE A 114 11.62 -13.33 -13.44
N LYS A 115 12.70 -12.99 -14.13
CA LYS A 115 12.99 -13.50 -15.48
C LYS A 115 13.34 -14.99 -15.48
N ALA A 116 14.07 -15.44 -14.46
CA ALA A 116 14.42 -16.84 -14.25
C ALA A 116 13.27 -17.68 -13.65
N GLN A 117 12.12 -17.04 -13.35
CA GLN A 117 10.95 -17.68 -12.70
C GLN A 117 11.25 -18.30 -11.32
N GLU A 118 12.20 -17.71 -10.60
CA GLU A 118 12.60 -18.17 -9.26
C GLU A 118 11.56 -17.76 -8.20
N ILE A 119 11.17 -18.74 -7.38
CA ILE A 119 10.20 -18.53 -6.28
C ILE A 119 10.69 -17.45 -5.30
N LEU A 120 12.00 -17.37 -5.08
CA LEU A 120 12.60 -16.37 -4.19
C LEU A 120 12.21 -14.93 -4.57
N GLY A 121 12.11 -14.61 -5.87
CA GLY A 121 11.65 -13.30 -6.33
C GLY A 121 10.25 -12.96 -5.84
N LEU A 122 9.33 -13.92 -5.94
CA LEU A 122 7.94 -13.76 -5.47
C LEU A 122 7.88 -13.57 -3.94
N MET A 123 8.69 -14.31 -3.20
CA MET A 123 8.79 -14.22 -1.75
C MET A 123 9.33 -12.85 -1.31
N LEU A 124 10.43 -12.39 -1.92
CA LEU A 124 11.08 -11.12 -1.58
C LEU A 124 10.18 -9.92 -1.88
N LEU A 125 9.47 -9.90 -3.02
CA LEU A 125 8.53 -8.83 -3.32
C LEU A 125 7.31 -8.85 -2.39
N SER A 126 6.77 -10.02 -2.10
CA SER A 126 5.64 -10.15 -1.16
C SER A 126 6.03 -9.67 0.23
N LEU A 127 7.22 -10.06 0.72
CA LEU A 127 7.75 -9.60 2.01
C LEU A 127 7.91 -8.07 2.04
N HIS A 128 8.49 -7.48 0.98
CA HIS A 128 8.60 -6.02 0.87
C HIS A 128 7.23 -5.33 0.89
N ASN A 129 6.27 -5.82 0.11
CA ASN A 129 4.94 -5.23 0.05
C ASN A 129 4.21 -5.30 1.40
N ILE A 130 4.28 -6.44 2.09
CA ILE A 130 3.68 -6.57 3.43
C ILE A 130 4.32 -5.57 4.39
N HIS A 131 5.65 -5.48 4.39
CA HIS A 131 6.38 -4.51 5.22
C HIS A 131 5.97 -3.06 4.92
N PHE A 132 5.85 -2.70 3.64
CA PHE A 132 5.38 -1.38 3.22
C PHE A 132 4.00 -1.06 3.78
N TYR A 133 3.03 -1.98 3.64
CA TYR A 133 1.67 -1.78 4.13
C TYR A 133 1.60 -1.69 5.66
N ILE A 134 2.33 -2.54 6.38
CA ILE A 134 2.41 -2.48 7.85
C ILE A 134 2.98 -1.14 8.31
N ASN A 135 4.05 -0.67 7.67
CA ASN A 135 4.65 0.63 7.98
C ASN A 135 3.74 1.80 7.62
N LEU A 136 3.02 1.73 6.49
CA LEU A 136 2.03 2.74 6.13
C LEU A 136 0.98 2.86 7.22
N MET A 137 0.37 1.76 7.65
CA MET A 137 -0.65 1.76 8.72
C MET A 137 -0.08 2.21 10.07
N LYS A 138 1.18 1.86 10.38
CA LYS A 138 1.86 2.37 11.57
C LYS A 138 2.03 3.89 11.53
N ASN A 139 2.46 4.44 10.41
CA ASN A 139 2.67 5.88 10.25
C ASN A 139 1.34 6.65 10.27
N ILE A 140 0.29 6.11 9.68
CA ILE A 140 -1.08 6.64 9.79
C ILE A 140 -1.48 6.75 11.27
N ARG A 141 -1.34 5.69 12.07
CA ARG A 141 -1.67 5.71 13.50
C ARG A 141 -0.84 6.74 14.28
N ILE A 142 0.45 6.85 13.98
CA ILE A 142 1.33 7.85 14.61
C ILE A 142 0.87 9.27 14.26
N SER A 143 0.56 9.54 13.00
CA SER A 143 0.12 10.87 12.55
C SER A 143 -1.23 11.28 13.17
N ILE A 144 -2.16 10.33 13.32
CA ILE A 144 -3.45 10.57 14.03
C ILE A 144 -3.18 10.90 15.50
N LYS A 145 -2.35 10.10 16.18
CA LYS A 145 -2.00 10.33 17.60
C LYS A 145 -1.37 11.69 17.81
N ASN A 146 -0.55 12.14 16.87
CA ASN A 146 0.13 13.44 16.92
C ASN A 146 -0.74 14.60 16.40
N LYS A 147 -1.97 14.35 15.92
CA LYS A 147 -2.85 15.34 15.27
C LYS A 147 -2.25 15.95 14.00
N GLU A 148 -1.46 15.18 13.26
CA GLU A 148 -0.76 15.60 12.05
C GLU A 148 -1.21 14.80 10.80
N PHE A 149 -2.39 14.15 10.86
CA PHE A 149 -2.83 13.24 9.80
C PHE A 149 -2.94 13.93 8.44
N GLU A 150 -3.51 15.12 8.36
CA GLU A 150 -3.65 15.86 7.10
C GLU A 150 -2.28 16.19 6.47
N LYS A 151 -1.32 16.60 7.28
CA LYS A 151 0.07 16.84 6.84
C LYS A 151 0.72 15.56 6.33
N PHE A 152 0.49 14.44 7.02
CA PHE A 152 0.97 13.12 6.58
C PHE A 152 0.34 12.70 5.27
N GLU A 153 -1.00 12.80 5.13
CA GLU A 153 -1.76 12.49 3.92
C GLU A 153 -1.19 13.25 2.71
N ASN A 154 -1.11 14.57 2.81
CA ASN A 154 -0.60 15.42 1.72
C ASN A 154 0.83 15.03 1.32
N HIS A 155 1.73 14.92 2.29
CA HIS A 155 3.12 14.54 2.03
C HIS A 155 3.23 13.14 1.39
N PHE A 156 2.44 12.18 1.86
CA PHE A 156 2.44 10.83 1.31
C PHE A 156 1.95 10.83 -0.14
N LEU A 157 0.79 11.44 -0.41
CA LEU A 157 0.18 11.45 -1.74
C LEU A 157 1.04 12.20 -2.77
N GLU A 158 1.61 13.36 -2.39
CA GLU A 158 2.55 14.09 -3.23
C GLU A 158 3.72 13.20 -3.66
N ASN A 159 4.38 12.52 -2.72
CA ASN A 159 5.49 11.63 -3.04
C ASN A 159 5.04 10.40 -3.85
N TYR A 160 3.93 9.80 -3.46
CA TYR A 160 3.44 8.56 -4.08
C TYR A 160 3.07 8.75 -5.55
N TYR A 161 2.46 9.88 -5.89
CA TYR A 161 2.06 10.20 -7.27
C TYR A 161 3.20 10.75 -8.14
N LEU A 162 4.37 11.07 -7.58
CA LEU A 162 5.55 11.39 -8.40
C LEU A 162 6.00 10.20 -9.28
N GLY A 163 5.61 9.00 -8.89
CA GLY A 163 6.02 7.79 -9.59
C GLY A 163 7.47 7.38 -9.30
N ASP A 164 7.84 6.23 -9.84
CA ASP A 164 9.19 5.67 -9.65
C ASP A 164 10.27 6.56 -10.28
N VAL A 165 11.44 6.61 -9.62
CA VAL A 165 12.58 7.39 -10.11
C VAL A 165 13.13 6.72 -11.38
N GLU A 166 13.38 7.49 -12.42
CA GLU A 166 14.02 7.00 -13.64
C GLU A 166 15.40 6.39 -13.33
N THR A 167 15.79 5.38 -14.12
CA THR A 167 17.12 4.79 -14.06
C THR A 167 18.13 5.83 -14.55
N ILE A 168 19.16 6.09 -13.74
CA ILE A 168 20.32 6.92 -14.13
C ILE A 168 21.22 6.11 -15.06
#